data_8c3e1b9201a74e3dc1ff509278480e02
#
_entry.id   8c3e1b9201a74e3dc1ff509278480e02
#
_cell.length_a   1.000
_cell.length_b   1.000
_cell.length_c   1.000
_cell.angle_alpha   90.00
_cell.angle_beta   90.00
_cell.angle_gamma   90.00
#
_symmetry.space_group_name_H-M   'P 1'
#
loop_
_entity.id
_entity.type
_entity.pdbx_description
1 polymer ?
#
loop_
_entity_poly.entity_id
_entity_poly.type
_entity_poly.pdbx_seq_one_letter_code
_entity_poly.pdbx_strand_id
1 'polypeptide(L)'
;MKKRKQKRNRKLWWRISTSIVKLTKKKPKWVFEGEEFCEQSLILCNHVGTKCPLTIEYYFPYNFRFWGVHEMTEGWRSMCRYLQNVFFPVRKRWKKKLPCKIVGFLGTPFTAYIYAGLDIIPTYQDFRFMASVKQSIDVLKKNESIIIFPEDSSNGYQDELPKFNAGFTTLAAKALREGMDLPIYTMYYQKKKHRFIVAKPIKYSELVSKGWSKDEISEFLCQECNRLGKYE
;
A
#
# COMPACT_ATOMS: atom_id res chain seq x y z
N MET A 1 29.08 4.38 -1.82
CA MET A 1 28.72 4.68 -0.42
C MET A 1 27.62 3.72 0.03
N LYS A 2 27.82 2.88 1.07
CA LYS A 2 26.74 2.08 1.65
C LYS A 2 25.73 3.03 2.31
N LYS A 3 24.56 3.23 1.68
CA LYS A 3 23.46 4.00 2.28
C LYS A 3 23.13 3.40 3.65
N ARG A 4 23.27 4.20 4.70
CA ARG A 4 22.97 3.81 6.08
C ARG A 4 21.48 3.50 6.15
N LYS A 5 21.10 2.24 6.40
CA LYS A 5 19.69 1.86 6.53
C LYS A 5 19.05 2.70 7.63
N GLN A 6 18.11 3.55 7.27
CA GLN A 6 17.40 4.39 8.23
C GLN A 6 16.64 3.49 9.21
N LYS A 7 16.76 3.79 10.51
CA LYS A 7 16.08 3.01 11.56
C LYS A 7 14.58 3.30 11.47
N ARG A 8 13.77 2.28 11.19
CA ARG A 8 12.33 2.43 11.04
C ARG A 8 11.67 3.09 12.25
N ASN A 9 10.83 4.08 12.01
CA ASN A 9 10.02 4.77 13.01
C ASN A 9 8.76 3.93 13.34
N ARG A 10 8.98 2.76 13.91
CA ARG A 10 7.93 1.84 14.39
C ARG A 10 8.08 1.60 15.88
N LYS A 11 6.97 1.28 16.57
CA LYS A 11 6.95 0.92 17.99
C LYS A 11 7.92 -0.22 18.27
N LEU A 12 8.59 -0.20 19.40
CA LEU A 12 9.64 -1.17 19.76
C LEU A 12 9.13 -2.61 19.69
N TRP A 13 7.97 -2.88 20.29
CA TRP A 13 7.37 -4.22 20.31
C TRP A 13 7.10 -4.75 18.89
N TRP A 14 6.64 -3.89 17.96
CA TRP A 14 6.41 -4.27 16.56
C TRP A 14 7.73 -4.59 15.85
N ARG A 15 8.77 -3.83 16.13
CA ARG A 15 10.11 -4.09 15.56
C ARG A 15 10.66 -5.44 16.04
N ILE A 16 10.48 -5.79 17.31
CA ILE A 16 10.87 -7.10 17.87
C ILE A 16 10.08 -8.21 17.17
N SER A 17 8.75 -8.10 17.11
CA SER A 17 7.89 -9.09 16.46
C SER A 17 8.25 -9.30 15.00
N THR A 18 8.43 -8.22 14.24
CA THR A 18 8.82 -8.30 12.82
C THR A 18 10.22 -8.88 12.62
N SER A 19 11.15 -8.64 13.55
CA SER A 19 12.49 -9.25 13.51
C SER A 19 12.44 -10.76 13.70
N ILE A 20 11.62 -11.24 14.63
CA ILE A 20 11.40 -12.69 14.84
C ILE A 20 10.78 -13.32 13.58
N VAL A 21 9.73 -12.68 13.03
CA VAL A 21 9.09 -13.19 11.82
C VAL A 21 10.06 -13.24 10.63
N LYS A 22 10.96 -12.28 10.51
CA LYS A 22 11.99 -12.27 9.44
C LYS A 22 12.91 -13.49 9.46
N LEU A 23 13.17 -14.07 10.63
CA LEU A 23 14.00 -15.27 10.74
C LEU A 23 13.36 -16.48 10.05
N THR A 24 12.03 -16.53 9.99
CA THR A 24 11.26 -17.63 9.40
C THR A 24 10.78 -17.35 7.97
N LYS A 25 10.90 -16.12 7.47
CA LYS A 25 10.37 -15.72 6.16
C LYS A 25 11.50 -15.49 5.16
N LYS A 26 11.36 -16.09 3.96
CA LYS A 26 12.27 -15.83 2.87
C LYS A 26 12.20 -14.36 2.44
N LYS A 27 13.36 -13.74 2.20
CA LYS A 27 13.46 -12.39 1.66
C LYS A 27 12.96 -12.38 0.21
N PRO A 28 12.12 -11.41 -0.21
CA PRO A 28 11.73 -11.28 -1.60
C PRO A 28 12.91 -10.82 -2.47
N LYS A 29 12.90 -11.20 -3.73
CA LYS A 29 13.79 -10.60 -4.73
C LYS A 29 13.19 -9.27 -5.18
N TRP A 30 14.04 -8.24 -5.30
CA TRP A 30 13.68 -6.95 -5.90
C TRP A 30 14.32 -6.88 -7.29
N VAL A 31 13.51 -6.58 -8.30
CA VAL A 31 13.93 -6.39 -9.68
C VAL A 31 13.51 -4.99 -10.09
N PHE A 32 14.48 -4.14 -10.39
CA PHE A 32 14.26 -2.75 -10.80
C PHE A 32 14.52 -2.61 -12.30
N GLU A 33 13.59 -1.98 -13.03
CA GLU A 33 13.78 -1.60 -14.44
C GLU A 33 14.51 -0.26 -14.57
N GLY A 34 14.67 0.45 -13.48
CA GLY A 34 15.35 1.74 -13.40
C GLY A 34 16.03 1.91 -12.05
N GLU A 35 15.94 3.12 -11.52
CA GLU A 35 16.55 3.48 -10.26
C GLU A 35 15.92 2.77 -9.06
N GLU A 36 16.75 2.45 -8.05
CA GLU A 36 16.26 1.97 -6.77
C GLU A 36 15.39 3.02 -6.08
N PHE A 37 14.58 2.57 -5.11
CA PHE A 37 13.76 3.47 -4.32
C PHE A 37 14.57 4.62 -3.71
N CYS A 38 13.96 5.80 -3.66
CA CYS A 38 14.43 6.91 -2.84
C CYS A 38 13.46 7.18 -1.68
N GLU A 39 13.92 7.99 -0.74
CA GLU A 39 13.06 8.55 0.31
C GLU A 39 12.04 9.51 -0.29
N GLN A 40 10.96 9.81 0.44
CA GLN A 40 9.95 10.80 0.03
C GLN A 40 9.33 10.46 -1.35
N SER A 41 8.93 9.21 -1.52
CA SER A 41 8.33 8.72 -2.76
C SER A 41 6.88 8.25 -2.57
N LEU A 42 6.14 8.22 -3.67
CA LEU A 42 4.83 7.59 -3.75
C LEU A 42 4.98 6.23 -4.44
N ILE A 43 4.50 5.17 -3.81
CA ILE A 43 4.64 3.81 -4.32
C ILE A 43 3.28 3.17 -4.48
N LEU A 44 2.97 2.76 -5.70
CA LEU A 44 1.73 2.09 -6.07
C LEU A 44 2.01 0.60 -6.29
N CYS A 45 1.24 -0.26 -5.64
CA CYS A 45 1.44 -1.70 -5.70
C CYS A 45 0.12 -2.47 -5.80
N ASN A 46 0.14 -3.65 -6.43
CA ASN A 46 -0.98 -4.57 -6.37
C ASN A 46 -1.13 -5.17 -4.95
N HIS A 47 -2.38 -5.42 -4.54
CA HIS A 47 -2.70 -5.95 -3.22
C HIS A 47 -2.98 -7.46 -3.27
N VAL A 48 -2.00 -8.28 -2.98
CA VAL A 48 -2.15 -9.75 -2.97
C VAL A 48 -2.50 -10.22 -1.55
N GLY A 49 -3.67 -9.86 -1.08
CA GLY A 49 -4.13 -10.15 0.28
C GLY A 49 -3.17 -9.61 1.34
N THR A 50 -3.00 -10.33 2.46
CA THR A 50 -2.11 -9.90 3.56
C THR A 50 -0.63 -10.13 3.27
N LYS A 51 -0.28 -10.96 2.27
CA LYS A 51 1.10 -11.36 2.02
C LYS A 51 1.95 -10.21 1.48
N CYS A 52 1.43 -9.43 0.52
CA CYS A 52 2.16 -8.32 -0.07
C CYS A 52 2.46 -7.21 0.96
N PRO A 53 1.46 -6.63 1.67
CA PRO A 53 1.73 -5.57 2.66
C PRO A 53 2.69 -6.00 3.75
N LEU A 54 2.56 -7.22 4.28
CA LEU A 54 3.48 -7.73 5.31
C LEU A 54 4.89 -7.95 4.77
N THR A 55 5.03 -8.41 3.52
CA THR A 55 6.36 -8.56 2.91
C THR A 55 7.04 -7.20 2.74
N ILE A 56 6.29 -6.17 2.32
CA ILE A 56 6.79 -4.79 2.26
C ILE A 56 7.18 -4.31 3.66
N GLU A 57 6.31 -4.50 4.67
CA GLU A 57 6.62 -4.11 6.06
C GLU A 57 7.91 -4.74 6.55
N TYR A 58 8.20 -5.97 6.19
CA TYR A 58 9.42 -6.62 6.64
C TYR A 58 10.67 -6.16 5.88
N TYR A 59 10.59 -5.92 4.59
CA TYR A 59 11.78 -5.84 3.73
C TYR A 59 11.97 -4.54 2.96
N PHE A 60 10.98 -3.62 2.98
CA PHE A 60 11.16 -2.31 2.33
C PHE A 60 12.29 -1.51 3.00
N PRO A 61 13.19 -0.86 2.24
CA PRO A 61 14.43 -0.32 2.80
C PRO A 61 14.29 1.01 3.55
N TYR A 62 13.24 1.79 3.28
CA TYR A 62 13.03 3.14 3.82
C TYR A 62 11.88 3.21 4.82
N ASN A 63 11.73 4.36 5.50
CA ASN A 63 10.54 4.67 6.28
C ASN A 63 9.36 4.96 5.37
N PHE A 64 8.19 4.47 5.74
CA PHE A 64 6.98 4.62 4.96
C PHE A 64 5.74 4.48 5.81
N ARG A 65 4.60 4.92 5.26
CA ARG A 65 3.26 4.67 5.76
C ARG A 65 2.41 4.04 4.67
N PHE A 66 1.53 3.13 5.06
CA PHE A 66 0.49 2.63 4.18
C PHE A 66 -0.74 3.51 4.22
N TRP A 67 -1.41 3.65 3.09
CA TRP A 67 -2.83 3.96 3.09
C TRP A 67 -3.63 2.68 3.38
N GLY A 68 -4.67 2.81 4.20
CA GLY A 68 -5.56 1.70 4.51
C GLY A 68 -6.97 2.17 4.82
N VAL A 69 -7.93 1.28 4.69
CA VAL A 69 -9.34 1.57 4.94
C VAL A 69 -9.55 1.97 6.40
N HIS A 70 -10.29 3.05 6.62
CA HIS A 70 -10.47 3.67 7.94
C HIS A 70 -11.10 2.73 8.97
N GLU A 71 -11.99 1.82 8.53
CA GLU A 71 -12.65 0.86 9.40
C GLU A 71 -11.67 -0.02 10.18
N MET A 72 -10.48 -0.22 9.62
CA MET A 72 -9.42 -1.01 10.27
C MET A 72 -8.65 -0.22 11.33
N THR A 73 -8.88 1.08 11.46
CA THR A 73 -8.20 1.98 12.41
C THR A 73 -9.14 2.58 13.45
N GLU A 74 -10.45 2.52 13.25
CA GLU A 74 -11.48 3.13 14.11
C GLU A 74 -11.89 2.25 15.30
N GLY A 75 -11.08 1.28 15.68
CA GLY A 75 -11.27 0.45 16.85
C GLY A 75 -11.92 -0.92 16.58
N TRP A 76 -12.07 -1.68 17.65
CA TRP A 76 -12.47 -3.10 17.61
C TRP A 76 -13.78 -3.35 16.87
N ARG A 77 -14.83 -2.58 17.18
CA ARG A 77 -16.16 -2.83 16.60
C ARG A 77 -16.19 -2.57 15.09
N SER A 78 -15.56 -1.49 14.64
CA SER A 78 -15.45 -1.15 13.22
C SER A 78 -14.66 -2.22 12.47
N MET A 79 -13.49 -2.58 12.98
CA MET A 79 -12.63 -3.61 12.42
C MET A 79 -13.33 -4.97 12.32
N CYS A 80 -13.98 -5.42 13.40
CA CYS A 80 -14.72 -6.69 13.41
C CYS A 80 -15.83 -6.70 12.35
N ARG A 81 -16.60 -5.63 12.25
CA ARG A 81 -17.66 -5.45 11.25
C ARG A 81 -17.11 -5.48 9.83
N TYR A 82 -15.99 -4.81 9.57
CA TYR A 82 -15.32 -4.82 8.28
C TYR A 82 -14.86 -6.24 7.91
N LEU A 83 -14.22 -6.96 8.83
CA LEU A 83 -13.78 -8.34 8.59
C LEU A 83 -14.93 -9.26 8.24
N GLN A 84 -16.04 -9.16 8.98
CA GLN A 84 -17.22 -10.02 8.81
C GLN A 84 -18.00 -9.73 7.52
N ASN A 85 -18.14 -8.47 7.13
CA ASN A 85 -19.06 -8.06 6.06
C ASN A 85 -18.37 -7.70 4.75
N VAL A 86 -17.07 -7.34 4.79
CA VAL A 86 -16.32 -6.89 3.60
C VAL A 86 -15.13 -7.82 3.32
N PHE A 87 -14.24 -7.99 4.28
CA PHE A 87 -12.99 -8.71 4.01
C PHE A 87 -13.21 -10.17 3.65
N PHE A 88 -13.87 -10.95 4.49
CA PHE A 88 -14.08 -12.37 4.20
C PHE A 88 -15.10 -12.62 3.08
N PRO A 89 -16.30 -12.01 3.06
CA PRO A 89 -17.26 -12.31 2.00
C PRO A 89 -16.86 -11.72 0.65
N VAL A 90 -16.38 -10.49 0.59
CA VAL A 90 -16.06 -9.79 -0.65
C VAL A 90 -14.62 -10.06 -1.09
N ARG A 91 -13.64 -9.68 -0.28
CA ARG A 91 -12.22 -9.76 -0.64
C ARG A 91 -11.69 -11.20 -0.75
N LYS A 92 -12.16 -12.07 0.14
CA LYS A 92 -11.82 -13.51 0.14
C LYS A 92 -12.84 -14.37 -0.58
N ARG A 93 -13.96 -13.80 -1.04
CA ARG A 93 -15.04 -14.49 -1.77
C ARG A 93 -15.63 -15.69 -1.01
N TRP A 94 -15.74 -15.60 0.30
CA TRP A 94 -16.34 -16.63 1.11
C TRP A 94 -17.87 -16.56 1.01
N LYS A 95 -18.50 -17.59 0.47
CA LYS A 95 -19.95 -17.62 0.20
C LYS A 95 -20.81 -17.79 1.45
N LYS A 96 -20.29 -18.42 2.53
CA LYS A 96 -21.05 -18.72 3.75
C LYS A 96 -20.93 -17.59 4.76
N LYS A 97 -22.06 -16.99 5.17
CA LYS A 97 -22.11 -15.86 6.14
C LYS A 97 -21.63 -16.25 7.54
N LEU A 98 -22.03 -17.45 8.05
CA LEU A 98 -21.69 -17.87 9.41
C LEU A 98 -20.19 -18.02 9.66
N PRO A 99 -19.39 -18.69 8.81
CA PRO A 99 -17.94 -18.68 8.92
C PRO A 99 -17.32 -17.29 8.90
N CYS A 100 -17.83 -16.37 8.06
CA CYS A 100 -17.35 -15.00 8.01
C CYS A 100 -17.52 -14.28 9.35
N LYS A 101 -18.65 -14.47 10.04
CA LYS A 101 -18.91 -13.87 11.35
C LYS A 101 -17.96 -14.41 12.42
N ILE A 102 -17.82 -15.74 12.50
CA ILE A 102 -17.00 -16.41 13.52
C ILE A 102 -15.52 -16.06 13.32
N VAL A 103 -15.00 -16.25 12.10
CA VAL A 103 -13.58 -16.00 11.79
C VAL A 103 -13.27 -14.51 11.84
N GLY A 104 -14.21 -13.65 11.44
CA GLY A 104 -14.09 -12.19 11.59
C GLY A 104 -13.94 -11.79 13.04
N PHE A 105 -14.74 -12.32 13.94
CA PHE A 105 -14.66 -12.05 15.38
C PHE A 105 -13.34 -12.55 15.97
N LEU A 106 -13.00 -13.82 15.75
CA LEU A 106 -11.77 -14.42 16.29
C LEU A 106 -10.49 -13.85 15.69
N GLY A 107 -10.54 -13.38 14.43
CA GLY A 107 -9.41 -12.77 13.75
C GLY A 107 -9.17 -11.30 14.11
N THR A 108 -10.17 -10.64 14.73
CA THR A 108 -10.07 -9.20 15.06
C THR A 108 -8.89 -8.88 15.98
N PRO A 109 -8.61 -9.61 17.08
CA PRO A 109 -7.47 -9.31 17.97
C PRO A 109 -6.13 -9.34 17.23
N PHE A 110 -5.93 -10.36 16.40
CA PHE A 110 -4.71 -10.51 15.62
C PHE A 110 -4.57 -9.40 14.57
N THR A 111 -5.69 -9.07 13.90
CA THR A 111 -5.70 -7.98 12.93
C THR A 111 -5.43 -6.64 13.60
N ALA A 112 -6.05 -6.36 14.75
CA ALA A 112 -5.81 -5.16 15.54
C ALA A 112 -4.35 -5.02 15.96
N TYR A 113 -3.72 -6.11 16.38
CA TYR A 113 -2.30 -6.15 16.70
C TYR A 113 -1.43 -5.74 15.51
N ILE A 114 -1.70 -6.29 14.31
CA ILE A 114 -0.96 -5.94 13.09
C ILE A 114 -1.15 -4.46 12.76
N TYR A 115 -2.39 -3.99 12.71
CA TYR A 115 -2.69 -2.59 12.34
C TYR A 115 -2.12 -1.57 13.32
N ALA A 116 -2.13 -1.89 14.63
CA ALA A 116 -1.49 -1.06 15.64
C ALA A 116 0.04 -0.96 15.46
N GLY A 117 0.66 -1.95 14.80
CA GLY A 117 2.09 -1.97 14.49
C GLY A 117 2.46 -1.27 13.17
N LEU A 118 1.56 -1.32 12.17
CA LEU A 118 1.81 -0.80 10.82
C LEU A 118 1.77 0.73 10.74
N ASP A 119 1.10 1.41 11.67
CA ASP A 119 0.97 2.88 11.70
C ASP A 119 0.42 3.43 10.36
N ILE A 120 -0.80 3.00 10.04
CA ILE A 120 -1.47 3.23 8.76
C ILE A 120 -2.13 4.61 8.75
N ILE A 121 -2.10 5.29 7.61
CA ILE A 121 -2.91 6.47 7.34
C ILE A 121 -4.30 6.00 6.92
N PRO A 122 -5.35 6.31 7.71
CA PRO A 122 -6.72 5.94 7.35
C PRO A 122 -7.17 6.71 6.10
N THR A 123 -7.82 6.01 5.17
CA THR A 123 -8.40 6.60 3.97
C THR A 123 -9.91 6.50 3.99
N TYR A 124 -10.57 7.57 3.60
CA TYR A 124 -12.02 7.73 3.57
C TYR A 124 -12.50 7.93 2.15
N GLN A 125 -13.76 7.57 1.88
CA GLN A 125 -14.40 7.79 0.57
C GLN A 125 -15.32 9.03 0.57
N ASP A 126 -15.22 9.87 1.59
CA ASP A 126 -16.03 11.08 1.80
C ASP A 126 -15.12 12.31 2.00
N PHE A 127 -15.70 13.43 2.46
CA PHE A 127 -14.99 14.69 2.71
C PHE A 127 -13.77 14.55 3.65
N ARG A 128 -13.74 13.53 4.51
CA ARG A 128 -12.60 13.23 5.40
C ARG A 128 -11.36 12.78 4.63
N PHE A 129 -11.47 12.42 3.35
CA PHE A 129 -10.33 12.06 2.51
C PHE A 129 -9.24 13.14 2.50
N MET A 130 -9.61 14.41 2.59
CA MET A 130 -8.63 15.51 2.66
C MET A 130 -7.78 15.48 3.93
N ALA A 131 -8.30 14.92 5.03
CA ALA A 131 -7.50 14.69 6.24
C ALA A 131 -6.41 13.61 6.00
N SER A 132 -6.74 12.56 5.26
CA SER A 132 -5.77 11.53 4.85
C SER A 132 -4.66 12.13 3.96
N VAL A 133 -5.03 12.99 3.01
CA VAL A 133 -4.07 13.72 2.16
C VAL A 133 -3.17 14.62 3.00
N LYS A 134 -3.74 15.40 3.94
CA LYS A 134 -2.96 16.26 4.85
C LYS A 134 -1.96 15.45 5.67
N GLN A 135 -2.43 14.37 6.30
CA GLN A 135 -1.55 13.49 7.09
C GLN A 135 -0.44 12.88 6.22
N SER A 136 -0.74 12.53 4.97
CA SER A 136 0.26 12.01 4.02
C SER A 136 1.32 13.05 3.67
N ILE A 137 0.93 14.31 3.49
CA ILE A 137 1.87 15.42 3.27
C ILE A 137 2.80 15.60 4.48
N ASP A 138 2.27 15.51 5.70
CA ASP A 138 3.08 15.63 6.92
C ASP A 138 4.10 14.47 7.04
N VAL A 139 3.77 13.28 6.55
CA VAL A 139 4.67 12.12 6.47
C VAL A 139 5.75 12.34 5.40
N LEU A 140 5.37 12.80 4.22
CA LEU A 140 6.30 13.10 3.13
C LEU A 140 7.32 14.18 3.52
N LYS A 141 6.90 15.22 4.24
CA LYS A 141 7.80 16.26 4.79
C LYS A 141 8.85 15.73 5.76
N LYS A 142 8.63 14.54 6.32
CA LYS A 142 9.62 13.84 7.18
C LYS A 142 10.54 12.90 6.39
N ASN A 143 10.57 13.00 5.06
CA ASN A 143 11.29 12.11 4.16
C ASN A 143 10.87 10.63 4.28
N GLU A 144 9.61 10.38 4.67
CA GLU A 144 9.01 9.05 4.63
C GLU A 144 8.22 8.88 3.32
N SER A 145 8.12 7.66 2.82
CA SER A 145 7.37 7.34 1.60
C SER A 145 5.92 6.96 1.93
N ILE A 146 5.03 7.10 0.95
CA ILE A 146 3.65 6.62 1.04
C ILE A 146 3.49 5.42 0.12
N ILE A 147 2.98 4.31 0.66
CA ILE A 147 2.69 3.10 -0.13
C ILE A 147 1.18 2.91 -0.20
N ILE A 148 0.66 2.80 -1.40
CA ILE A 148 -0.76 2.71 -1.69
C ILE A 148 -1.04 1.45 -2.51
N PHE A 149 -2.14 0.78 -2.18
CA PHE A 149 -2.73 -0.28 -2.98
C PHE A 149 -3.98 0.27 -3.66
N PRO A 150 -3.83 0.91 -4.84
CA PRO A 150 -4.90 1.70 -5.44
C PRO A 150 -5.93 0.86 -6.21
N GLU A 151 -5.72 -0.47 -6.29
CA GLU A 151 -6.60 -1.36 -7.05
C GLU A 151 -8.05 -1.32 -6.55
N ASP A 152 -8.99 -1.33 -7.49
CA ASP A 152 -10.38 -1.60 -7.18
C ASP A 152 -10.55 -3.09 -6.87
N SER A 153 -10.70 -3.41 -5.59
CA SER A 153 -10.87 -4.76 -5.09
C SER A 153 -12.31 -5.07 -4.68
N SER A 154 -13.31 -4.33 -5.18
CA SER A 154 -14.73 -4.56 -4.95
C SER A 154 -15.15 -5.99 -5.35
N ASN A 155 -14.53 -6.53 -6.39
CA ASN A 155 -14.71 -7.90 -6.88
C ASN A 155 -13.66 -8.90 -6.35
N GLY A 156 -12.97 -8.57 -5.24
CA GLY A 156 -11.87 -9.35 -4.70
C GLY A 156 -10.53 -9.08 -5.39
N TYR A 157 -9.47 -9.72 -4.90
CA TYR A 157 -8.12 -9.56 -5.46
C TYR A 157 -7.98 -10.33 -6.78
N GLN A 158 -7.40 -9.67 -7.79
CA GLN A 158 -7.18 -10.22 -9.12
C GLN A 158 -5.70 -10.12 -9.49
N ASP A 159 -5.22 -11.05 -10.33
CA ASP A 159 -3.84 -11.02 -10.83
C ASP A 159 -3.69 -9.92 -11.91
N GLU A 160 -4.71 -9.68 -12.74
CA GLU A 160 -4.79 -8.55 -13.64
C GLU A 160 -5.75 -7.50 -13.04
N LEU A 161 -5.23 -6.29 -12.84
CA LEU A 161 -5.92 -5.23 -12.13
C LEU A 161 -6.89 -4.52 -13.08
N PRO A 162 -8.19 -4.43 -12.75
CA PRO A 162 -9.16 -3.82 -13.65
C PRO A 162 -9.03 -2.30 -13.69
N LYS A 163 -8.73 -1.68 -12.54
CA LYS A 163 -8.67 -0.22 -12.40
C LYS A 163 -7.90 0.17 -11.14
N PHE A 164 -7.24 1.32 -11.19
CA PHE A 164 -6.75 2.05 -10.03
C PHE A 164 -7.73 3.14 -9.61
N ASN A 165 -7.95 3.30 -8.31
CA ASN A 165 -8.64 4.44 -7.75
C ASN A 165 -7.73 5.67 -7.78
N ALA A 166 -8.19 6.75 -8.42
CA ALA A 166 -7.37 7.92 -8.69
C ALA A 166 -7.05 8.81 -7.45
N GLY A 167 -7.43 8.41 -6.24
CA GLY A 167 -7.20 9.19 -5.03
C GLY A 167 -5.73 9.60 -4.79
N PHE A 168 -4.79 8.77 -5.17
CA PHE A 168 -3.36 9.04 -5.06
C PHE A 168 -2.91 10.25 -5.89
N THR A 169 -3.56 10.56 -7.01
CA THR A 169 -3.26 11.73 -7.84
C THR A 169 -3.58 13.04 -7.09
N THR A 170 -4.59 13.02 -6.22
CA THR A 170 -4.90 14.18 -5.36
C THR A 170 -3.78 14.43 -4.35
N LEU A 171 -3.20 13.37 -3.76
CA LEU A 171 -2.03 13.49 -2.91
C LEU A 171 -0.83 14.03 -3.69
N ALA A 172 -0.54 13.46 -4.85
CA ALA A 172 0.60 13.88 -5.69
C ALA A 172 0.47 15.33 -6.16
N ALA A 173 -0.74 15.75 -6.57
CA ALA A 173 -1.03 17.13 -6.95
C ALA A 173 -0.86 18.09 -5.77
N LYS A 174 -1.30 17.70 -4.55
CA LYS A 174 -1.10 18.53 -3.35
C LYS A 174 0.37 18.63 -2.98
N ALA A 175 1.12 17.53 -3.05
CA ALA A 175 2.56 17.51 -2.82
C ALA A 175 3.30 18.44 -3.79
N LEU A 176 2.98 18.37 -5.09
CA LEU A 176 3.57 19.24 -6.11
C LEU A 176 3.32 20.72 -5.83
N ARG A 177 2.08 21.11 -5.41
CA ARG A 177 1.75 22.48 -5.01
C ARG A 177 2.54 22.95 -3.80
N GLU A 178 2.99 22.04 -2.95
CA GLU A 178 3.83 22.34 -1.78
C GLU A 178 5.34 22.20 -2.09
N GLY A 179 5.72 22.15 -3.38
CA GLY A 179 7.10 22.10 -3.83
C GLY A 179 7.73 20.70 -3.79
N MET A 180 6.94 19.65 -3.53
CA MET A 180 7.41 18.26 -3.51
C MET A 180 6.98 17.54 -4.79
N ASP A 181 7.85 17.47 -5.78
CA ASP A 181 7.62 16.72 -7.02
C ASP A 181 7.98 15.24 -6.80
N LEU A 182 7.01 14.46 -6.35
CA LEU A 182 7.22 13.10 -5.90
C LEU A 182 7.55 12.15 -7.06
N PRO A 183 8.62 11.34 -6.95
CA PRO A 183 8.80 10.19 -7.81
C PRO A 183 7.73 9.13 -7.49
N ILE A 184 6.99 8.71 -8.49
CA ILE A 184 5.97 7.66 -8.40
C ILE A 184 6.58 6.37 -8.91
N TYR A 185 6.68 5.38 -8.03
CA TYR A 185 7.07 4.03 -8.39
C TYR A 185 5.84 3.16 -8.54
N THR A 186 5.70 2.52 -9.68
CA THR A 186 4.74 1.42 -9.85
C THR A 186 5.46 0.11 -9.61
N MET A 187 4.92 -0.76 -8.79
CA MET A 187 5.50 -2.08 -8.55
C MET A 187 4.43 -3.17 -8.52
N TYR A 188 4.85 -4.38 -8.87
CA TYR A 188 4.00 -5.56 -8.85
C TYR A 188 4.64 -6.67 -8.01
N TYR A 189 3.89 -7.23 -7.04
CA TYR A 189 4.31 -8.38 -6.28
C TYR A 189 3.86 -9.69 -6.95
N GLN A 190 4.81 -10.41 -7.54
CA GLN A 190 4.58 -11.73 -8.10
C GLN A 190 4.62 -12.80 -6.99
N LYS A 191 3.45 -13.17 -6.48
CA LYS A 191 3.30 -14.05 -5.32
C LYS A 191 3.97 -15.42 -5.51
N LYS A 192 3.83 -16.03 -6.68
CA LYS A 192 4.40 -17.36 -7.00
C LYS A 192 5.92 -17.34 -7.01
N LYS A 193 6.52 -16.31 -7.61
CA LYS A 193 7.98 -16.14 -7.72
C LYS A 193 8.59 -15.45 -6.48
N HIS A 194 7.76 -14.99 -5.55
CA HIS A 194 8.15 -14.25 -4.33
C HIS A 194 9.10 -13.09 -4.62
N ARG A 195 8.74 -12.25 -5.58
CA ARG A 195 9.53 -11.10 -6.00
C ARG A 195 8.67 -9.87 -6.27
N PHE A 196 9.28 -8.70 -6.14
CA PHE A 196 8.73 -7.43 -6.59
C PHE A 196 9.42 -7.02 -7.89
N ILE A 197 8.65 -6.63 -8.89
CA ILE A 197 9.12 -5.96 -10.08
C ILE A 197 8.76 -4.50 -9.92
N VAL A 198 9.72 -3.60 -10.13
CA VAL A 198 9.59 -2.16 -9.89
C VAL A 198 9.90 -1.43 -11.18
N ALA A 199 8.95 -0.67 -11.70
CA ALA A 199 9.14 0.16 -12.87
C ALA A 199 10.11 1.32 -12.59
N LYS A 200 10.63 1.93 -13.65
CA LYS A 200 11.33 3.21 -13.56
C LYS A 200 10.40 4.26 -12.94
N PRO A 201 10.86 5.04 -11.95
CA PRO A 201 10.04 6.08 -11.35
C PRO A 201 9.72 7.20 -12.38
N ILE A 202 8.51 7.73 -12.27
CA ILE A 202 8.04 8.86 -13.07
C ILE A 202 7.67 9.98 -12.11
N LYS A 203 8.13 11.21 -12.35
CA LYS A 203 7.70 12.35 -11.55
C LYS A 203 6.27 12.73 -11.86
N TYR A 204 5.53 13.19 -10.85
CA TYR A 204 4.15 13.59 -11.05
C TYR A 204 4.03 14.76 -12.04
N SER A 205 4.96 15.72 -12.01
CA SER A 205 5.01 16.82 -12.97
C SER A 205 5.12 16.36 -14.43
N GLU A 206 5.86 15.27 -14.69
CA GLU A 206 5.98 14.69 -16.04
C GLU A 206 4.65 14.13 -16.55
N LEU A 207 3.84 13.53 -15.65
CA LEU A 207 2.52 13.02 -16.01
C LEU A 207 1.54 14.16 -16.31
N VAL A 208 1.57 15.22 -15.50
CA VAL A 208 0.72 16.40 -15.68
C VAL A 208 1.10 17.17 -16.93
N SER A 209 2.40 17.27 -17.28
CA SER A 209 2.86 17.98 -18.49
C SER A 209 2.35 17.37 -19.80
N LYS A 210 1.91 16.10 -19.78
CA LYS A 210 1.25 15.45 -20.91
C LYS A 210 -0.20 15.90 -21.12
N GLY A 211 -0.74 16.76 -20.26
CA GLY A 211 -2.14 17.20 -20.29
C GLY A 211 -3.14 16.16 -19.81
N TRP A 212 -2.67 15.07 -19.19
CA TRP A 212 -3.52 13.98 -18.76
C TRP A 212 -4.37 14.35 -17.53
N SER A 213 -5.62 13.93 -17.57
CA SER A 213 -6.53 13.96 -16.43
C SER A 213 -6.09 12.99 -15.33
N LYS A 214 -6.67 13.12 -14.15
CA LYS A 214 -6.41 12.20 -13.02
C LYS A 214 -6.74 10.74 -13.35
N ASP A 215 -7.81 10.53 -14.13
CA ASP A 215 -8.24 9.20 -14.52
C ASP A 215 -7.29 8.59 -15.56
N GLU A 216 -6.83 9.36 -16.55
CA GLU A 216 -5.83 8.92 -17.53
C GLU A 216 -4.49 8.58 -16.88
N ILE A 217 -4.03 9.39 -15.91
CA ILE A 217 -2.82 9.08 -15.11
C ILE A 217 -3.03 7.76 -14.34
N SER A 218 -4.19 7.59 -13.74
CA SER A 218 -4.54 6.40 -12.96
C SER A 218 -4.61 5.15 -13.84
N GLU A 219 -5.19 5.25 -15.03
CA GLU A 219 -5.26 4.18 -16.01
C GLU A 219 -3.88 3.78 -16.51
N PHE A 220 -3.06 4.76 -16.91
CA PHE A 220 -1.67 4.53 -17.34
C PHE A 220 -0.86 3.77 -16.28
N LEU A 221 -0.92 4.18 -15.00
CA LEU A 221 -0.18 3.53 -13.93
C LEU A 221 -0.75 2.15 -13.57
N CYS A 222 -2.05 1.92 -13.79
CA CYS A 222 -2.66 0.60 -13.67
C CYS A 222 -2.18 -0.36 -14.77
N GLN A 223 -2.15 0.11 -16.01
CA GLN A 223 -1.61 -0.65 -17.15
C GLN A 223 -0.13 -1.00 -16.94
N GLU A 224 0.65 -0.05 -16.44
CA GLU A 224 2.05 -0.26 -16.10
C GLU A 224 2.21 -1.32 -14.99
N CYS A 225 1.37 -1.29 -13.95
CA CYS A 225 1.35 -2.32 -12.91
C CYS A 225 1.03 -3.70 -13.50
N ASN A 226 0.06 -3.80 -14.40
CA ASN A 226 -0.29 -5.05 -15.08
C ASN A 226 0.85 -5.57 -15.98
N ARG A 227 1.55 -4.67 -16.68
CA ARG A 227 2.75 -5.01 -17.46
C ARG A 227 3.81 -5.68 -16.60
N LEU A 228 4.09 -5.10 -15.42
CA LEU A 228 5.04 -5.70 -14.46
C LEU A 228 4.59 -7.06 -13.94
N GLY A 229 3.28 -7.31 -13.88
CA GLY A 229 2.71 -8.61 -13.52
C GLY A 229 3.10 -9.71 -14.49
N LYS A 230 3.25 -9.37 -15.78
CA LYS A 230 3.62 -10.28 -16.88
C LYS A 230 5.14 -10.45 -17.06
N TYR A 231 5.95 -9.78 -16.24
CA TYR A 231 7.42 -9.86 -16.28
C TYR A 231 7.92 -11.29 -15.99
N GLU A 232 8.78 -11.83 -16.84
CA GLU A 232 9.32 -13.20 -16.75
C GLU A 232 10.45 -13.37 -15.72
#